data_bc0c91979b26eae16eed03ee86d551c1
#
_entry.id   bc0c91979b26eae16eed03ee86d551c1
#
_cell.length_a   1.000
_cell.length_b   1.000
_cell.length_c   1.000
_cell.angle_alpha   90.00
_cell.angle_beta   90.00
_cell.angle_gamma   90.00
#
_symmetry.space_group_name_H-M   'P 1'
#
loop_
_entity.id
_entity.type
_entity.pdbx_description
1 polymer ?
#
loop_
_entity_poly.entity_id
_entity_poly.type
_entity_poly.pdbx_seq_one_letter_code
_entity_poly.pdbx_strand_id
1 'polypeptide(L)'
;MERYVGLDSHARSCTLGVMSASGQRLKSLVVETNGSALIEAVRGIAGRVHLCLEEGTQSAWLYELLRPHVAEVVVAVAPEQKGPKDDQRDAWARANELRTGSIETRVYKAPEHLAGLRNAVRAYGFAVTDVVRAKNRLKSVFLSRGMSADTSVYDVKKRPEWLKKLSSPHRELAEWLGRQLDQVVPLRDEAQRWLLTEAKRHPIIRKLATAPGMGPIRTAQVVAIVATPERFRTRRQFWSYCGLGIVTRSSADWVQDRNGKWVRSLVAQTRGLSRKRHPRLKAVFKGAATTVIAQLPDDPLHGDYERMLQSGIKPPLAKLTLARKIAAMVLSMWKHQEVYDPKRHHPSPDQP
;
A
#
# COMPACT_ATOMS: atom_id res chain seq x y z
N MET A 1 -25.01 -26.53 -11.56
CA MET A 1 -24.16 -27.34 -10.68
C MET A 1 -22.95 -26.50 -10.33
N GLU A 2 -22.73 -26.19 -9.03
CA GLU A 2 -21.62 -25.32 -8.58
C GLU A 2 -20.32 -26.12 -8.49
N ARG A 3 -19.21 -25.52 -8.91
CA ARG A 3 -17.85 -26.07 -8.84
C ARG A 3 -16.91 -25.07 -8.17
N TYR A 4 -16.16 -25.55 -7.21
CA TYR A 4 -15.17 -24.75 -6.48
C TYR A 4 -13.76 -25.20 -6.89
N VAL A 5 -12.97 -24.26 -7.38
CA VAL A 5 -11.65 -24.51 -7.95
C VAL A 5 -10.62 -23.71 -7.17
N GLY A 6 -9.64 -24.40 -6.64
CA GLY A 6 -8.42 -23.76 -6.13
C GLY A 6 -7.32 -23.85 -7.18
N LEU A 7 -6.62 -22.76 -7.39
CA LEU A 7 -5.50 -22.66 -8.31
C LEU A 7 -4.25 -22.29 -7.52
N ASP A 8 -3.28 -23.19 -7.54
CA ASP A 8 -1.92 -22.93 -7.11
C ASP A 8 -1.04 -22.65 -8.33
N SER A 9 -0.31 -21.52 -8.32
CA SER A 9 0.38 -21.00 -9.50
C SER A 9 1.89 -20.92 -9.30
N HIS A 10 2.62 -21.62 -10.15
CA HIS A 10 4.08 -21.56 -10.26
C HIS A 10 4.53 -20.99 -11.62
N ALA A 11 5.83 -20.74 -11.76
CA ALA A 11 6.37 -20.10 -12.96
C ALA A 11 6.15 -20.92 -14.26
N ARG A 12 6.11 -22.26 -14.15
CA ARG A 12 6.01 -23.16 -15.31
C ARG A 12 4.70 -23.93 -15.38
N SER A 13 4.08 -24.22 -14.24
CA SER A 13 2.87 -24.99 -14.14
C SER A 13 1.91 -24.42 -13.12
N CYS A 14 0.62 -24.63 -13.34
CA CYS A 14 -0.43 -24.35 -12.40
C CYS A 14 -1.16 -25.62 -12.04
N THR A 15 -1.50 -25.81 -10.78
CA THR A 15 -2.28 -26.94 -10.28
C THR A 15 -3.68 -26.47 -9.94
N LEU A 16 -4.71 -27.11 -10.54
CA LEU A 16 -6.10 -26.83 -10.27
C LEU A 16 -6.73 -28.01 -9.50
N GLY A 17 -7.36 -27.74 -8.36
CA GLY A 17 -8.15 -28.72 -7.62
C GLY A 17 -9.62 -28.40 -7.73
N VAL A 18 -10.44 -29.29 -8.32
CA VAL A 18 -11.88 -29.08 -8.57
C VAL A 18 -12.72 -29.86 -7.57
N MET A 19 -13.59 -29.15 -6.84
CA MET A 19 -14.50 -29.73 -5.83
C MET A 19 -15.96 -29.49 -6.16
N SER A 20 -16.82 -30.43 -5.74
CA SER A 20 -18.27 -30.26 -5.76
C SER A 20 -18.74 -29.32 -4.63
N ALA A 21 -20.00 -28.91 -4.68
CA ALA A 21 -20.65 -28.16 -3.61
C ALA A 21 -20.71 -28.95 -2.28
N SER A 22 -20.78 -30.29 -2.34
CA SER A 22 -20.74 -31.16 -1.15
C SER A 22 -19.34 -31.34 -0.55
N GLY A 23 -18.29 -30.83 -1.21
CA GLY A 23 -16.91 -30.96 -0.72
C GLY A 23 -16.17 -32.20 -1.25
N GLN A 24 -16.75 -32.95 -2.18
CA GLN A 24 -16.08 -34.07 -2.83
C GLN A 24 -15.01 -33.57 -3.79
N ARG A 25 -13.79 -34.11 -3.70
CA ARG A 25 -12.73 -33.89 -4.67
C ARG A 25 -13.05 -34.63 -5.97
N LEU A 26 -13.22 -33.86 -7.06
CA LEU A 26 -13.65 -34.40 -8.34
C LEU A 26 -12.47 -34.67 -9.28
N LYS A 27 -11.56 -33.70 -9.39
CA LYS A 27 -10.48 -33.72 -10.38
C LYS A 27 -9.33 -32.83 -9.94
N SER A 28 -8.10 -33.28 -10.18
CA SER A 28 -6.91 -32.44 -10.12
C SER A 28 -6.28 -32.36 -11.51
N LEU A 29 -5.85 -31.18 -11.90
CA LEU A 29 -5.25 -30.89 -13.21
C LEU A 29 -3.95 -30.13 -12.98
N VAL A 30 -2.91 -30.54 -13.69
CA VAL A 30 -1.70 -29.74 -13.81
C VAL A 30 -1.61 -29.26 -15.25
N VAL A 31 -1.48 -27.97 -15.44
CA VAL A 31 -1.43 -27.30 -16.74
C VAL A 31 -0.23 -26.37 -16.82
N GLU A 32 0.24 -26.12 -18.03
CA GLU A 32 1.30 -25.14 -18.25
C GLU A 32 0.85 -23.73 -17.86
N THR A 33 1.77 -22.93 -17.32
CA THR A 33 1.48 -21.53 -16.98
C THR A 33 1.48 -20.65 -18.23
N ASN A 34 0.49 -20.86 -19.09
CA ASN A 34 0.20 -19.99 -20.21
C ASN A 34 -1.31 -19.71 -20.32
N GLY A 35 -1.66 -18.58 -20.98
CA GLY A 35 -3.05 -18.12 -21.01
C GLY A 35 -4.00 -19.11 -21.70
N SER A 36 -3.61 -19.72 -22.81
CA SER A 36 -4.45 -20.63 -23.58
C SER A 36 -4.76 -21.92 -22.80
N ALA A 37 -3.73 -22.56 -22.23
CA ALA A 37 -3.88 -23.77 -21.44
C ALA A 37 -4.77 -23.56 -20.20
N LEU A 38 -4.61 -22.43 -19.52
CA LEU A 38 -5.40 -22.08 -18.34
C LEU A 38 -6.87 -21.83 -18.69
N ILE A 39 -7.14 -21.10 -19.78
CA ILE A 39 -8.51 -20.86 -20.26
C ILE A 39 -9.17 -22.18 -20.67
N GLU A 40 -8.48 -23.02 -21.43
CA GLU A 40 -8.98 -24.34 -21.86
C GLU A 40 -9.29 -25.23 -20.65
N ALA A 41 -8.36 -25.33 -19.70
CA ALA A 41 -8.55 -26.10 -18.48
C ALA A 41 -9.79 -25.68 -17.69
N VAL A 42 -10.00 -24.37 -17.52
CA VAL A 42 -11.15 -23.84 -16.79
C VAL A 42 -12.45 -24.03 -17.56
N ARG A 43 -12.47 -23.82 -18.88
CA ARG A 43 -13.65 -24.06 -19.74
C ARG A 43 -14.04 -25.53 -19.82
N GLY A 44 -13.06 -26.45 -19.68
CA GLY A 44 -13.29 -27.88 -19.61
C GLY A 44 -13.92 -28.39 -18.31
N ILE A 45 -14.15 -27.51 -17.32
CA ILE A 45 -14.82 -27.85 -16.06
C ILE A 45 -16.32 -27.65 -16.22
N ALA A 46 -17.09 -28.76 -16.27
CA ALA A 46 -18.56 -28.70 -16.40
C ALA A 46 -19.20 -28.08 -15.15
N GLY A 47 -20.03 -27.05 -15.34
CA GLY A 47 -20.79 -26.38 -14.29
C GLY A 47 -20.37 -24.90 -14.10
N ARG A 48 -20.93 -24.28 -13.06
CA ARG A 48 -20.66 -22.89 -12.71
C ARG A 48 -19.42 -22.83 -11.81
N VAL A 49 -18.32 -22.32 -12.34
CA VAL A 49 -17.00 -22.34 -11.70
C VAL A 49 -16.79 -21.11 -10.81
N HIS A 50 -16.45 -21.34 -9.54
CA HIS A 50 -15.92 -20.36 -8.61
C HIS A 50 -14.46 -20.67 -8.38
N LEU A 51 -13.56 -19.71 -8.62
CA LEU A 51 -12.11 -19.93 -8.60
C LEU A 51 -11.46 -19.12 -7.48
N CYS A 52 -10.60 -19.76 -6.71
CA CYS A 52 -9.72 -19.12 -5.73
C CYS A 52 -8.28 -19.35 -6.09
N LEU A 53 -7.48 -18.27 -6.05
CA LEU A 53 -6.02 -18.33 -6.21
C LEU A 53 -5.33 -17.54 -5.11
N GLU A 54 -4.06 -17.88 -4.87
CA GLU A 54 -3.25 -17.19 -3.87
C GLU A 54 -2.70 -15.86 -4.40
N GLU A 55 -2.54 -14.88 -3.48
CA GLU A 55 -1.86 -13.62 -3.79
C GLU A 55 -0.38 -13.86 -4.06
N GLY A 56 0.07 -13.59 -5.24
CA GLY A 56 1.46 -13.76 -5.69
C GLY A 56 1.79 -12.88 -6.89
N THR A 57 2.96 -13.07 -7.45
CA THR A 57 3.47 -12.26 -8.56
C THR A 57 2.56 -12.32 -9.79
N GLN A 58 1.95 -13.47 -10.06
CA GLN A 58 1.08 -13.70 -11.23
C GLN A 58 -0.40 -13.43 -10.94
N SER A 59 -0.79 -13.21 -9.68
CA SER A 59 -2.20 -13.16 -9.28
C SER A 59 -3.03 -12.09 -9.97
N ALA A 60 -2.44 -10.96 -10.37
CA ALA A 60 -3.14 -9.92 -11.13
C ALA A 60 -3.44 -10.39 -12.56
N TRP A 61 -2.46 -10.95 -13.24
CA TRP A 61 -2.61 -11.51 -14.58
C TRP A 61 -3.63 -12.66 -14.59
N LEU A 62 -3.53 -13.60 -13.66
CA LEU A 62 -4.46 -14.73 -13.55
C LEU A 62 -5.90 -14.27 -13.27
N TYR A 63 -6.05 -13.24 -12.43
CA TYR A 63 -7.36 -12.65 -12.17
C TYR A 63 -7.98 -12.04 -13.43
N GLU A 64 -7.21 -11.23 -14.16
CA GLU A 64 -7.67 -10.60 -15.41
C GLU A 64 -7.98 -11.64 -16.49
N LEU A 65 -7.10 -12.65 -16.64
CA LEU A 65 -7.23 -13.72 -17.63
C LEU A 65 -8.46 -14.59 -17.39
N LEU A 66 -8.69 -15.03 -16.15
CA LEU A 66 -9.68 -16.06 -15.84
C LEU A 66 -11.07 -15.50 -15.50
N ARG A 67 -11.15 -14.25 -15.05
CA ARG A 67 -12.42 -13.62 -14.69
C ARG A 67 -13.52 -13.71 -15.76
N PRO A 68 -13.25 -13.54 -17.07
CA PRO A 68 -14.29 -13.66 -18.11
C PRO A 68 -14.82 -15.09 -18.31
N HIS A 69 -14.14 -16.10 -17.77
CA HIS A 69 -14.42 -17.52 -18.04
C HIS A 69 -15.03 -18.26 -16.85
N VAL A 70 -15.22 -17.59 -15.71
CA VAL A 70 -15.75 -18.18 -14.47
C VAL A 70 -16.82 -17.28 -13.84
N ALA A 71 -17.61 -17.81 -12.92
CA ALA A 71 -18.62 -17.06 -12.20
C ALA A 71 -18.02 -16.02 -11.25
N GLU A 72 -16.93 -16.37 -10.58
CA GLU A 72 -16.15 -15.46 -9.77
C GLU A 72 -14.68 -15.89 -9.67
N VAL A 73 -13.78 -14.92 -9.50
CA VAL A 73 -12.39 -15.15 -9.12
C VAL A 73 -12.13 -14.47 -7.79
N VAL A 74 -11.69 -15.22 -6.80
CA VAL A 74 -11.25 -14.72 -5.51
C VAL A 74 -9.74 -14.85 -5.39
N VAL A 75 -9.07 -13.76 -5.04
CA VAL A 75 -7.66 -13.80 -4.68
C VAL A 75 -7.54 -13.72 -3.16
N ALA A 76 -6.90 -14.71 -2.57
CA ALA A 76 -6.77 -14.85 -1.12
C ALA A 76 -5.32 -14.69 -0.66
N VAL A 77 -5.13 -14.16 0.54
CA VAL A 77 -3.82 -14.23 1.21
C VAL A 77 -3.68 -15.64 1.78
N ALA A 78 -2.56 -16.32 1.50
CA ALA A 78 -2.28 -17.61 2.11
C ALA A 78 -2.17 -17.48 3.64
N PRO A 79 -2.77 -18.39 4.40
CA PRO A 79 -2.43 -18.53 5.81
C PRO A 79 -0.97 -18.98 5.95
N GLU A 80 -0.34 -18.64 7.08
CA GLU A 80 0.99 -19.17 7.40
C GLU A 80 0.92 -20.69 7.49
N GLN A 81 1.47 -21.38 6.51
CA GLN A 81 1.49 -22.84 6.47
C GLN A 81 2.59 -23.41 7.37
N LYS A 82 2.21 -24.40 8.17
CA LYS A 82 3.14 -25.22 8.92
C LYS A 82 3.18 -26.61 8.27
N GLY A 83 4.30 -26.97 7.67
CA GLY A 83 4.51 -28.31 7.11
C GLY A 83 5.04 -28.32 5.66
N PRO A 84 5.28 -29.50 5.08
CA PRO A 84 5.77 -29.64 3.71
C PRO A 84 4.74 -29.10 2.71
N LYS A 85 5.23 -28.43 1.68
CA LYS A 85 4.40 -27.91 0.58
C LYS A 85 4.05 -29.04 -0.39
N ASP A 86 2.79 -29.04 -0.82
CA ASP A 86 2.26 -29.93 -1.85
C ASP A 86 1.23 -29.13 -2.66
N ASP A 87 1.52 -28.86 -3.93
CA ASP A 87 0.73 -28.03 -4.84
C ASP A 87 -0.71 -28.54 -4.97
N GLN A 88 -0.91 -29.89 -4.99
CA GLN A 88 -2.26 -30.46 -5.06
C GLN A 88 -3.02 -30.20 -3.76
N ARG A 89 -2.37 -30.39 -2.63
CA ARG A 89 -2.97 -30.14 -1.30
C ARG A 89 -3.34 -28.68 -1.15
N ASP A 90 -2.48 -27.78 -1.62
CA ASP A 90 -2.68 -26.34 -1.56
C ASP A 90 -3.84 -25.90 -2.47
N ALA A 91 -3.93 -26.43 -3.70
CA ALA A 91 -5.06 -26.22 -4.59
C ALA A 91 -6.38 -26.72 -3.96
N TRP A 92 -6.40 -27.93 -3.37
CA TRP A 92 -7.59 -28.45 -2.69
C TRP A 92 -8.00 -27.61 -1.48
N ALA A 93 -7.03 -27.11 -0.70
CA ALA A 93 -7.29 -26.25 0.43
C ALA A 93 -7.96 -24.94 -0.01
N ARG A 94 -7.46 -24.30 -1.07
CA ARG A 94 -8.05 -23.07 -1.65
C ARG A 94 -9.48 -23.31 -2.14
N ALA A 95 -9.72 -24.44 -2.84
CA ALA A 95 -11.07 -24.79 -3.29
C ALA A 95 -12.04 -24.95 -2.11
N ASN A 96 -11.61 -25.60 -1.03
CA ASN A 96 -12.44 -25.82 0.14
C ASN A 96 -12.69 -24.53 0.91
N GLU A 97 -11.69 -23.67 1.09
CA GLU A 97 -11.86 -22.35 1.73
C GLU A 97 -12.87 -21.48 0.99
N LEU A 98 -12.83 -21.49 -0.37
CA LEU A 98 -13.82 -20.78 -1.17
C LEU A 98 -15.22 -21.37 -0.98
N ARG A 99 -15.33 -22.69 -1.01
CA ARG A 99 -16.61 -23.42 -0.84
C ARG A 99 -17.25 -23.16 0.52
N THR A 100 -16.47 -23.18 1.59
CA THR A 100 -16.95 -22.99 2.97
C THR A 100 -17.10 -21.53 3.37
N GLY A 101 -16.61 -20.59 2.52
CA GLY A 101 -16.60 -19.17 2.85
C GLY A 101 -15.59 -18.80 3.95
N SER A 102 -14.62 -19.66 4.24
CA SER A 102 -13.64 -19.48 5.31
C SER A 102 -12.41 -18.64 4.91
N ILE A 103 -12.43 -18.02 3.73
CA ILE A 103 -11.36 -17.12 3.29
C ILE A 103 -11.32 -15.88 4.18
N GLU A 104 -10.31 -15.79 5.05
CA GLU A 104 -10.18 -14.68 6.01
C GLU A 104 -9.86 -13.34 5.33
N THR A 105 -8.99 -13.33 4.34
CA THR A 105 -8.53 -12.10 3.68
C THR A 105 -8.58 -12.23 2.16
N ARG A 106 -9.54 -11.51 1.57
CA ARG A 106 -9.64 -11.36 0.11
C ARG A 106 -8.81 -10.15 -0.34
N VAL A 107 -8.04 -10.34 -1.41
CA VAL A 107 -7.24 -9.27 -2.01
C VAL A 107 -8.04 -8.60 -3.11
N TYR A 108 -8.22 -7.30 -2.99
CA TYR A 108 -8.87 -6.52 -4.05
C TYR A 108 -7.95 -6.36 -5.26
N LYS A 109 -8.41 -6.72 -6.43
CA LYS A 109 -7.71 -6.46 -7.70
C LYS A 109 -8.25 -5.19 -8.34
N ALA A 110 -7.33 -4.25 -8.58
CA ALA A 110 -7.69 -2.98 -9.21
C ALA A 110 -8.11 -3.18 -10.67
N PRO A 111 -9.04 -2.37 -11.19
CA PRO A 111 -9.44 -2.40 -12.59
C PRO A 111 -8.25 -2.16 -13.54
N GLU A 112 -8.31 -2.75 -14.73
CA GLU A 112 -7.27 -2.68 -15.76
C GLU A 112 -6.93 -1.23 -16.17
N HIS A 113 -7.91 -0.34 -16.26
CA HIS A 113 -7.68 1.07 -16.61
C HIS A 113 -6.72 1.82 -15.65
N LEU A 114 -6.43 1.26 -14.47
CA LEU A 114 -5.43 1.78 -13.54
C LEU A 114 -4.05 1.14 -13.72
N ALA A 115 -3.87 0.19 -14.63
CA ALA A 115 -2.60 -0.52 -14.80
C ALA A 115 -1.45 0.44 -15.15
N GLY A 116 -1.66 1.37 -16.09
CA GLY A 116 -0.69 2.38 -16.47
C GLY A 116 -0.25 3.24 -15.27
N LEU A 117 -1.22 3.76 -14.51
CA LEU A 117 -0.95 4.56 -13.32
C LEU A 117 -0.20 3.76 -12.24
N ARG A 118 -0.58 2.49 -12.01
CA ARG A 118 0.09 1.61 -11.05
C ARG A 118 1.53 1.33 -11.45
N ASN A 119 1.80 1.10 -12.72
CA ASN A 119 3.16 0.87 -13.22
C ASN A 119 4.01 2.13 -13.10
N ALA A 120 3.49 3.30 -13.47
CA ALA A 120 4.20 4.57 -13.31
C ALA A 120 4.51 4.89 -11.83
N VAL A 121 3.56 4.66 -10.90
CA VAL A 121 3.78 4.79 -9.45
C VAL A 121 4.83 3.80 -8.95
N ARG A 122 4.87 2.58 -9.48
CA ARG A 122 5.86 1.55 -9.13
C ARG A 122 7.25 1.97 -9.61
N ALA A 123 7.38 2.38 -10.88
CA ALA A 123 8.64 2.83 -11.47
C ALA A 123 9.21 4.03 -10.70
N TYR A 124 8.41 5.05 -10.47
CA TYR A 124 8.81 6.20 -9.65
C TYR A 124 9.26 5.78 -8.25
N GLY A 125 8.53 4.87 -7.60
CA GLY A 125 8.88 4.37 -6.27
C GLY A 125 10.20 3.61 -6.23
N PHE A 126 10.53 2.82 -7.25
CA PHE A 126 11.82 2.15 -7.40
C PHE A 126 12.95 3.17 -7.60
N ALA A 127 12.78 4.08 -8.55
CA ALA A 127 13.78 5.10 -8.84
C ALA A 127 14.09 6.01 -7.64
N VAL A 128 13.07 6.42 -6.86
CA VAL A 128 13.27 7.15 -5.58
C VAL A 128 14.09 6.32 -4.60
N THR A 129 13.79 5.03 -4.47
CA THR A 129 14.52 4.13 -3.57
C THR A 129 15.99 4.00 -3.98
N ASP A 130 16.26 3.89 -5.27
CA ASP A 130 17.63 3.75 -5.79
C ASP A 130 18.44 5.03 -5.59
N VAL A 131 17.83 6.20 -5.81
CA VAL A 131 18.47 7.49 -5.50
C VAL A 131 18.81 7.60 -4.01
N VAL A 132 17.88 7.22 -3.12
CA VAL A 132 18.14 7.24 -1.67
C VAL A 132 19.26 6.28 -1.29
N ARG A 133 19.27 5.07 -1.85
CA ARG A 133 20.33 4.08 -1.64
C ARG A 133 21.70 4.59 -2.12
N ALA A 134 21.76 5.17 -3.33
CA ALA A 134 22.99 5.72 -3.89
C ALA A 134 23.53 6.88 -3.03
N LYS A 135 22.64 7.80 -2.59
CA LYS A 135 23.00 8.88 -1.67
C LYS A 135 23.55 8.36 -0.35
N ASN A 136 22.89 7.38 0.25
CA ASN A 136 23.33 6.83 1.53
C ASN A 136 24.69 6.11 1.41
N ARG A 137 24.90 5.34 0.33
CA ARG A 137 26.19 4.69 0.05
C ARG A 137 27.31 5.71 -0.08
N LEU A 138 27.10 6.75 -0.91
CA LEU A 138 28.10 7.82 -1.07
C LEU A 138 28.42 8.50 0.26
N LYS A 139 27.39 8.89 1.02
CA LYS A 139 27.58 9.55 2.31
C LYS A 139 28.28 8.66 3.35
N SER A 140 28.04 7.34 3.31
CA SER A 140 28.66 6.40 4.25
C SER A 140 30.17 6.31 4.09
N VAL A 141 30.73 6.53 2.90
CA VAL A 141 32.19 6.57 2.68
C VAL A 141 32.82 7.70 3.50
N PHE A 142 32.23 8.90 3.47
CA PHE A 142 32.72 10.03 4.25
C PHE A 142 32.55 9.79 5.76
N LEU A 143 31.38 9.27 6.16
CA LEU A 143 31.12 8.97 7.57
C LEU A 143 32.10 7.94 8.13
N SER A 144 32.47 6.91 7.36
CA SER A 144 33.45 5.91 7.77
C SER A 144 34.86 6.49 8.01
N ARG A 145 35.10 7.71 7.53
CA ARG A 145 36.35 8.45 7.74
C ARG A 145 36.20 9.62 8.74
N GLY A 146 35.11 9.60 9.57
CA GLY A 146 34.83 10.62 10.54
C GLY A 146 34.36 11.96 9.97
N MET A 147 33.99 12.00 8.68
CA MET A 147 33.55 13.21 8.00
C MET A 147 32.03 13.27 7.85
N SER A 148 31.37 14.26 8.43
CA SER A 148 29.94 14.52 8.26
C SER A 148 29.70 15.34 6.99
N ALA A 149 29.55 14.67 5.84
CA ALA A 149 29.24 15.32 4.59
C ALA A 149 27.80 15.86 4.60
N ASP A 150 27.62 17.10 4.15
CA ASP A 150 26.30 17.71 3.92
C ASP A 150 25.69 17.31 2.56
N THR A 151 24.59 17.93 2.16
CA THR A 151 23.90 17.62 0.91
C THR A 151 24.66 18.03 -0.34
N SER A 152 25.69 18.90 -0.24
CA SER A 152 26.49 19.34 -1.37
C SER A 152 27.33 18.23 -1.99
N VAL A 153 27.60 17.15 -1.24
CA VAL A 153 28.27 15.92 -1.75
C VAL A 153 27.47 15.24 -2.89
N TYR A 154 26.18 15.50 -2.98
CA TYR A 154 25.33 14.96 -4.04
C TYR A 154 25.33 15.80 -5.30
N ASP A 155 25.79 17.03 -5.22
CA ASP A 155 25.89 17.95 -6.35
C ASP A 155 27.16 17.66 -7.16
N VAL A 156 27.00 17.42 -8.47
CA VAL A 156 28.12 17.09 -9.38
C VAL A 156 29.21 18.16 -9.36
N LYS A 157 28.82 19.45 -9.26
CA LYS A 157 29.77 20.58 -9.30
C LYS A 157 30.49 20.76 -7.95
N LYS A 158 29.86 20.44 -6.82
CA LYS A 158 30.42 20.64 -5.48
C LYS A 158 31.10 19.37 -4.92
N ARG A 159 30.75 18.19 -5.43
CA ARG A 159 31.33 16.91 -5.01
C ARG A 159 32.85 16.86 -5.07
N PRO A 160 33.55 17.42 -6.07
CA PRO A 160 35.02 17.38 -6.14
C PRO A 160 35.71 17.93 -4.88
N GLU A 161 35.14 18.96 -4.24
CA GLU A 161 35.69 19.52 -2.99
C GLU A 161 35.61 18.52 -1.82
N TRP A 162 34.59 17.70 -1.79
CA TRP A 162 34.48 16.60 -0.81
C TRP A 162 35.46 15.47 -1.11
N LEU A 163 35.60 15.11 -2.40
CA LEU A 163 36.52 14.05 -2.82
C LEU A 163 37.96 14.33 -2.51
N LYS A 164 38.42 15.60 -2.59
CA LYS A 164 39.78 16.03 -2.20
C LYS A 164 40.12 15.72 -0.75
N LYS A 165 39.12 15.63 0.13
CA LYS A 165 39.32 15.34 1.57
C LYS A 165 39.56 13.85 1.84
N LEU A 166 39.36 12.98 0.86
CA LEU A 166 39.56 11.53 0.96
C LEU A 166 40.90 11.14 0.38
N SER A 167 41.62 10.24 1.05
CA SER A 167 42.76 9.53 0.51
C SER A 167 42.31 8.35 -0.36
N SER A 168 43.17 7.90 -1.30
CA SER A 168 43.04 6.60 -1.95
C SER A 168 43.10 5.48 -0.88
N PRO A 169 42.31 4.38 -0.94
CA PRO A 169 41.34 4.04 -2.01
C PRO A 169 39.90 4.55 -1.76
N HIS A 170 39.66 5.31 -0.69
CA HIS A 170 38.30 5.79 -0.35
C HIS A 170 37.78 6.81 -1.37
N ARG A 171 38.69 7.65 -1.92
CA ARG A 171 38.33 8.61 -2.97
C ARG A 171 37.78 7.89 -4.21
N GLU A 172 38.47 6.85 -4.66
CA GLU A 172 38.07 6.08 -5.85
C GLU A 172 36.67 5.46 -5.68
N LEU A 173 36.41 4.88 -4.48
CA LEU A 173 35.09 4.35 -4.14
C LEU A 173 34.01 5.47 -4.13
N ALA A 174 34.32 6.61 -3.55
CA ALA A 174 33.38 7.74 -3.51
C ALA A 174 33.09 8.31 -4.91
N GLU A 175 34.11 8.39 -5.77
CA GLU A 175 33.95 8.79 -7.18
C GLU A 175 33.07 7.80 -7.95
N TRP A 176 33.29 6.50 -7.78
CA TRP A 176 32.47 5.46 -8.41
C TRP A 176 31.00 5.55 -7.95
N LEU A 177 30.75 5.70 -6.64
CA LEU A 177 29.41 5.87 -6.08
C LEU A 177 28.77 7.19 -6.51
N GLY A 178 29.57 8.24 -6.69
CA GLY A 178 29.13 9.51 -7.26
C GLY A 178 28.61 9.35 -8.67
N ARG A 179 29.35 8.64 -9.56
CA ARG A 179 28.89 8.31 -10.91
C ARG A 179 27.60 7.48 -10.89
N GLN A 180 27.47 6.51 -9.98
CA GLN A 180 26.22 5.74 -9.84
C GLN A 180 25.04 6.67 -9.48
N LEU A 181 25.23 7.60 -8.54
CA LEU A 181 24.21 8.59 -8.20
C LEU A 181 23.79 9.44 -9.39
N ASP A 182 24.77 9.90 -10.19
CA ASP A 182 24.54 10.74 -11.37
C ASP A 182 23.74 10.01 -12.47
N GLN A 183 23.81 8.68 -12.53
CA GLN A 183 23.01 7.87 -13.44
C GLN A 183 21.56 7.65 -12.94
N VAL A 184 21.36 7.45 -11.64
CA VAL A 184 20.02 7.13 -11.13
C VAL A 184 19.13 8.37 -10.92
N VAL A 185 19.70 9.56 -10.74
CA VAL A 185 18.93 10.80 -10.59
C VAL A 185 18.10 11.13 -11.83
N PRO A 186 18.65 11.15 -13.07
CA PRO A 186 17.86 11.35 -14.27
C PRO A 186 16.75 10.32 -14.48
N LEU A 187 17.01 9.06 -14.15
CA LEU A 187 15.98 8.00 -14.24
C LEU A 187 14.81 8.26 -13.27
N ARG A 188 15.08 8.77 -12.07
CA ARG A 188 14.03 9.20 -11.13
C ARG A 188 13.20 10.34 -11.74
N ASP A 189 13.84 11.31 -12.39
CA ASP A 189 13.17 12.46 -12.99
C ASP A 189 12.33 12.04 -14.21
N GLU A 190 12.80 11.08 -14.98
CA GLU A 190 12.04 10.47 -16.08
C GLU A 190 10.80 9.72 -15.54
N ALA A 191 10.97 8.87 -14.55
CA ALA A 191 9.87 8.15 -13.92
C ALA A 191 8.83 9.12 -13.29
N GLN A 192 9.28 10.26 -12.76
CA GLN A 192 8.39 11.31 -12.27
C GLN A 192 7.58 11.95 -13.40
N ARG A 193 8.22 12.27 -14.54
CA ARG A 193 7.51 12.81 -15.70
C ARG A 193 6.48 11.82 -16.24
N TRP A 194 6.84 10.53 -16.35
CA TRP A 194 5.89 9.48 -16.71
C TRP A 194 4.70 9.42 -15.76
N LEU A 195 4.95 9.38 -14.45
CA LEU A 195 3.90 9.38 -13.44
C LEU A 195 2.95 10.57 -13.58
N LEU A 196 3.49 11.78 -13.77
CA LEU A 196 2.66 12.99 -13.90
C LEU A 196 1.87 13.01 -15.21
N THR A 197 2.42 12.48 -16.30
CA THR A 197 1.72 12.30 -17.57
C THR A 197 0.56 11.33 -17.44
N GLU A 198 0.80 10.19 -16.82
CA GLU A 198 -0.24 9.17 -16.56
C GLU A 198 -1.33 9.69 -15.60
N ALA A 199 -0.92 10.44 -14.57
CA ALA A 199 -1.85 11.03 -13.60
C ALA A 199 -2.89 11.96 -14.26
N LYS A 200 -2.54 12.66 -15.34
CA LYS A 200 -3.47 13.54 -16.08
C LYS A 200 -4.65 12.80 -16.71
N ARG A 201 -4.49 11.49 -16.99
CA ARG A 201 -5.56 10.64 -17.55
C ARG A 201 -6.65 10.30 -16.52
N HIS A 202 -6.41 10.59 -15.24
CA HIS A 202 -7.33 10.29 -14.16
C HIS A 202 -7.87 11.56 -13.51
N PRO A 203 -9.06 12.07 -13.89
CA PRO A 203 -9.60 13.35 -13.43
C PRO A 203 -9.69 13.49 -11.92
N ILE A 204 -9.93 12.38 -11.22
CA ILE A 204 -9.99 12.36 -9.75
C ILE A 204 -8.68 12.83 -9.10
N ILE A 205 -7.51 12.55 -9.73
CA ILE A 205 -6.21 12.98 -9.20
C ILE A 205 -6.14 14.50 -9.11
N ARG A 206 -6.66 15.22 -10.12
CA ARG A 206 -6.71 16.69 -10.10
C ARG A 206 -7.56 17.22 -8.95
N LYS A 207 -8.72 16.60 -8.69
CA LYS A 207 -9.59 16.99 -7.58
C LYS A 207 -8.91 16.77 -6.23
N LEU A 208 -8.40 15.57 -6.00
CA LEU A 208 -7.77 15.22 -4.73
C LEU A 208 -6.42 15.92 -4.49
N ALA A 209 -5.74 16.36 -5.54
CA ALA A 209 -4.49 17.11 -5.41
C ALA A 209 -4.68 18.52 -4.84
N THR A 210 -5.94 19.02 -4.77
CA THR A 210 -6.28 20.29 -4.10
C THR A 210 -6.25 20.18 -2.58
N ALA A 211 -6.30 18.96 -2.03
CA ALA A 211 -6.20 18.77 -0.58
C ALA A 211 -4.83 19.21 -0.04
N PRO A 212 -4.78 19.88 1.13
CA PRO A 212 -3.55 20.42 1.70
C PRO A 212 -2.44 19.38 1.82
N GLY A 213 -1.28 19.72 1.30
CA GLY A 213 -0.09 18.87 1.33
C GLY A 213 -0.11 17.65 0.39
N MET A 214 -1.19 17.41 -0.37
CA MET A 214 -1.27 16.21 -1.23
C MET A 214 -0.49 16.34 -2.53
N GLY A 215 -0.78 17.32 -3.36
CA GLY A 215 -0.15 17.47 -4.66
C GLY A 215 -0.33 16.27 -5.62
N PRO A 216 0.05 16.38 -6.90
CA PRO A 216 -0.27 15.37 -7.91
C PRO A 216 0.44 14.03 -7.69
N ILE A 217 1.70 14.02 -7.24
CA ILE A 217 2.46 12.78 -7.03
C ILE A 217 1.86 11.94 -5.88
N ARG A 218 1.61 12.56 -4.72
CA ARG A 218 1.03 11.86 -3.57
C ARG A 218 -0.37 11.36 -3.89
N THR A 219 -1.16 12.17 -4.57
CA THR A 219 -2.52 11.81 -4.99
C THR A 219 -2.51 10.65 -5.98
N ALA A 220 -1.62 10.66 -6.97
CA ALA A 220 -1.45 9.56 -7.91
C ALA A 220 -1.10 8.25 -7.18
N GLN A 221 -0.22 8.30 -6.17
CA GLN A 221 0.11 7.14 -5.33
C GLN A 221 -1.11 6.62 -4.57
N VAL A 222 -1.94 7.52 -4.00
CA VAL A 222 -3.17 7.12 -3.30
C VAL A 222 -4.14 6.46 -4.27
N VAL A 223 -4.41 7.07 -5.43
CA VAL A 223 -5.35 6.54 -6.43
C VAL A 223 -4.89 5.18 -6.96
N ALA A 224 -3.61 5.04 -7.31
CA ALA A 224 -3.05 3.79 -7.81
C ALA A 224 -3.13 2.63 -6.80
N ILE A 225 -2.96 2.90 -5.50
CA ILE A 225 -2.94 1.89 -4.44
C ILE A 225 -4.35 1.56 -3.96
N VAL A 226 -5.16 2.56 -3.78
CA VAL A 226 -6.53 2.42 -3.24
C VAL A 226 -7.49 1.93 -4.30
N ALA A 227 -7.32 2.37 -5.54
CA ALA A 227 -8.11 2.10 -6.74
C ALA A 227 -9.53 2.68 -6.68
N THR A 228 -10.26 2.50 -5.59
CA THR A 228 -11.61 3.04 -5.40
C THR A 228 -11.90 3.31 -3.92
N PRO A 229 -12.61 4.39 -3.58
CA PRO A 229 -12.93 4.74 -2.18
C PRO A 229 -14.03 3.86 -1.59
N GLU A 230 -14.85 3.19 -2.43
CA GLU A 230 -15.97 2.32 -2.02
C GLU A 230 -15.51 1.10 -1.23
N ARG A 231 -14.24 0.72 -1.33
CA ARG A 231 -13.62 -0.34 -0.52
C ARG A 231 -13.70 -0.07 0.99
N PHE A 232 -13.89 1.18 1.38
CA PHE A 232 -13.87 1.59 2.78
C PHE A 232 -15.21 2.18 3.20
N ARG A 233 -15.96 1.44 4.00
CA ARG A 233 -17.23 1.91 4.57
C ARG A 233 -17.01 3.09 5.52
N THR A 234 -15.93 3.06 6.30
CA THR A 234 -15.62 4.07 7.31
C THR A 234 -14.20 4.61 7.18
N ARG A 235 -13.98 5.84 7.68
CA ARG A 235 -12.64 6.44 7.82
C ARG A 235 -11.69 5.58 8.65
N ARG A 236 -12.19 4.84 9.65
CA ARG A 236 -11.37 3.96 10.51
C ARG A 236 -10.78 2.78 9.71
N GLN A 237 -11.55 2.18 8.80
CA GLN A 237 -11.06 1.13 7.91
C GLN A 237 -9.96 1.68 6.98
N PHE A 238 -10.17 2.89 6.42
CA PHE A 238 -9.16 3.53 5.58
C PHE A 238 -7.88 3.85 6.37
N TRP A 239 -8.00 4.40 7.58
CA TRP A 239 -6.83 4.62 8.44
C TRP A 239 -6.08 3.34 8.76
N SER A 240 -6.78 2.25 9.03
CA SER A 240 -6.16 0.95 9.27
C SER A 240 -5.36 0.49 8.04
N TYR A 241 -5.96 0.56 6.86
CA TYR A 241 -5.31 0.22 5.60
C TYR A 241 -4.09 1.11 5.31
N CYS A 242 -4.17 2.40 5.62
CA CYS A 242 -3.06 3.36 5.48
C CYS A 242 -1.99 3.22 6.60
N GLY A 243 -2.18 2.36 7.59
CA GLY A 243 -1.27 2.24 8.74
C GLY A 243 -1.29 3.42 9.68
N LEU A 244 -2.39 4.15 9.69
CA LEU A 244 -2.68 5.26 10.62
C LEU A 244 -3.63 4.84 11.74
N GLY A 245 -4.26 3.66 11.65
CA GLY A 245 -5.18 3.11 12.64
C GLY A 245 -4.46 2.66 13.91
N ILE A 246 -5.06 2.91 15.06
CA ILE A 246 -4.59 2.42 16.36
C ILE A 246 -5.08 1.00 16.54
N VAL A 247 -4.22 0.11 17.00
CA VAL A 247 -4.59 -1.23 17.44
C VAL A 247 -4.87 -1.17 18.94
N THR A 248 -6.13 -1.34 19.30
CA THR A 248 -6.54 -1.59 20.68
C THR A 248 -6.64 -3.11 20.89
N ARG A 249 -5.92 -3.65 21.85
CA ARG A 249 -6.20 -4.97 22.39
C ARG A 249 -6.86 -4.74 23.75
N SER A 250 -8.13 -5.00 23.83
CA SER A 250 -8.84 -5.22 25.07
C SER A 250 -8.97 -6.74 25.21
N SER A 251 -8.28 -7.34 26.15
CA SER A 251 -8.83 -8.52 26.80
C SER A 251 -10.08 -7.98 27.49
N ALA A 252 -11.25 -8.26 26.92
CA ALA A 252 -12.51 -7.83 27.52
C ALA A 252 -12.79 -8.71 28.74
N ASP A 253 -11.97 -8.59 29.78
CA ASP A 253 -12.25 -9.19 31.06
C ASP A 253 -13.44 -8.44 31.64
N TRP A 254 -14.44 -9.21 32.02
CA TRP A 254 -15.54 -8.71 32.78
C TRP A 254 -15.06 -8.56 34.21
N VAL A 255 -15.23 -7.36 34.78
CA VAL A 255 -14.95 -7.07 36.20
C VAL A 255 -16.23 -6.64 36.87
N GLN A 256 -16.36 -6.97 38.15
CA GLN A 256 -17.49 -6.46 38.93
C GLN A 256 -17.24 -4.99 39.31
N ASP A 257 -18.23 -4.14 39.06
CA ASP A 257 -18.22 -2.78 39.56
C ASP A 257 -18.49 -2.75 41.10
N ARG A 258 -18.47 -1.54 41.69
CA ARG A 258 -18.70 -1.36 43.12
C ARG A 258 -20.07 -1.87 43.62
N ASN A 259 -21.02 -2.10 42.70
CA ASN A 259 -22.36 -2.58 42.98
C ASN A 259 -22.51 -4.07 42.66
N GLY A 260 -21.41 -4.79 42.40
CA GLY A 260 -21.43 -6.22 42.10
C GLY A 260 -21.89 -6.54 40.65
N LYS A 261 -22.15 -5.56 39.81
CA LYS A 261 -22.58 -5.77 38.42
C LYS A 261 -21.36 -6.03 37.50
N TRP A 262 -21.45 -7.06 36.67
CA TRP A 262 -20.43 -7.37 35.66
C TRP A 262 -20.42 -6.30 34.58
N VAL A 263 -19.31 -5.56 34.49
CA VAL A 263 -19.05 -4.54 33.49
C VAL A 263 -17.76 -4.86 32.72
N ARG A 264 -17.66 -4.47 31.48
CA ARG A 264 -16.41 -4.65 30.74
C ARG A 264 -15.32 -3.77 31.33
N SER A 265 -14.15 -4.36 31.58
CA SER A 265 -12.96 -3.60 31.97
C SER A 265 -12.67 -2.50 30.96
N LEU A 266 -12.65 -1.25 31.41
CA LEU A 266 -12.45 -0.05 30.58
C LEU A 266 -10.99 0.16 30.15
N VAL A 267 -10.04 -0.69 30.60
CA VAL A 267 -8.62 -0.52 30.28
C VAL A 267 -8.30 -1.11 28.90
N ALA A 268 -8.67 -0.37 27.85
CA ALA A 268 -8.21 -0.65 26.50
C ALA A 268 -6.71 -0.31 26.38
N GLN A 269 -5.85 -1.32 26.40
CA GLN A 269 -4.44 -1.12 26.10
C GLN A 269 -4.24 -0.86 24.62
N THR A 270 -3.78 0.36 24.27
CA THR A 270 -3.37 0.69 22.91
C THR A 270 -1.97 0.15 22.63
N ARG A 271 -1.83 -0.72 21.62
CA ARG A 271 -0.55 -1.31 21.23
C ARG A 271 0.04 -0.66 19.96
N GLY A 272 -0.06 0.66 19.84
CA GLY A 272 0.50 1.41 18.72
C GLY A 272 -0.32 1.27 17.42
N LEU A 273 0.34 1.39 16.27
CA LEU A 273 -0.31 1.41 14.96
C LEU A 273 -0.33 0.01 14.32
N SER A 274 -1.40 -0.26 13.54
CA SER A 274 -1.52 -1.51 12.78
C SER A 274 -0.28 -1.80 11.92
N ARG A 275 0.22 -3.03 12.01
CA ARG A 275 1.30 -3.54 11.14
C ARG A 275 0.75 -4.14 9.84
N LYS A 276 -0.50 -4.64 9.82
CA LYS A 276 -1.21 -5.08 8.61
C LYS A 276 -1.68 -3.85 7.83
N ARG A 277 -0.81 -3.28 6.98
CA ARG A 277 -1.04 -2.01 6.29
C ARG A 277 -0.32 -1.95 4.95
N HIS A 278 -0.75 -1.03 4.09
CA HIS A 278 0.03 -0.66 2.92
C HIS A 278 1.16 0.35 3.31
N PRO A 279 2.44 -0.03 3.21
CA PRO A 279 3.54 0.76 3.79
C PRO A 279 3.68 2.16 3.17
N ARG A 280 3.46 2.30 1.85
CA ARG A 280 3.60 3.57 1.12
C ARG A 280 2.54 4.60 1.52
N LEU A 281 1.30 4.20 1.79
CA LEU A 281 0.23 5.15 2.13
C LEU A 281 0.50 5.88 3.44
N LYS A 282 1.08 5.22 4.43
CA LYS A 282 1.51 5.86 5.67
C LYS A 282 2.51 6.98 5.40
N ALA A 283 3.50 6.72 4.53
CA ALA A 283 4.49 7.71 4.16
C ALA A 283 3.87 8.89 3.40
N VAL A 284 2.93 8.63 2.49
CA VAL A 284 2.20 9.67 1.74
C VAL A 284 1.48 10.63 2.68
N PHE A 285 0.63 10.14 3.58
CA PHE A 285 -0.14 11.00 4.47
C PHE A 285 0.71 11.68 5.55
N LYS A 286 1.74 11.01 6.06
CA LYS A 286 2.72 11.67 6.95
C LYS A 286 3.51 12.75 6.22
N GLY A 287 3.86 12.53 4.96
CA GLY A 287 4.50 13.52 4.11
C GLY A 287 3.59 14.71 3.81
N ALA A 288 2.29 14.48 3.56
CA ALA A 288 1.30 15.55 3.41
C ALA A 288 1.20 16.39 4.69
N ALA A 289 1.10 15.75 5.86
CA ALA A 289 1.11 16.45 7.15
C ALA A 289 2.40 17.27 7.37
N THR A 290 3.57 16.75 6.94
CA THR A 290 4.83 17.52 7.01
C THR A 290 4.78 18.77 6.15
N THR A 291 4.22 18.66 4.93
CA THR A 291 4.08 19.80 4.03
C THR A 291 3.14 20.86 4.61
N VAL A 292 2.01 20.45 5.19
CA VAL A 292 1.09 21.38 5.88
C VAL A 292 1.81 22.13 7.01
N ILE A 293 2.51 21.40 7.88
CA ILE A 293 3.23 21.99 9.02
C ILE A 293 4.34 22.95 8.58
N ALA A 294 5.07 22.63 7.51
CA ALA A 294 6.26 23.37 7.13
C ALA A 294 6.02 24.47 6.08
N GLN A 295 4.93 24.40 5.30
CA GLN A 295 4.76 25.21 4.10
C GLN A 295 3.38 25.87 3.96
N LEU A 296 2.40 25.55 4.83
CA LEU A 296 1.04 26.04 4.71
C LEU A 296 0.55 26.64 6.06
N PRO A 297 1.19 27.71 6.58
CA PRO A 297 0.86 28.28 7.89
C PRO A 297 -0.58 28.84 7.95
N ASP A 298 -1.12 29.30 6.83
CA ASP A 298 -2.46 29.90 6.75
C ASP A 298 -3.57 28.87 6.55
N ASP A 299 -3.23 27.57 6.36
CA ASP A 299 -4.25 26.52 6.20
C ASP A 299 -4.89 26.16 7.56
N PRO A 300 -6.21 25.97 7.64
CA PRO A 300 -6.89 25.58 8.88
C PRO A 300 -6.30 24.34 9.55
N LEU A 301 -5.76 23.38 8.77
CA LEU A 301 -5.10 22.19 9.30
C LEU A 301 -3.80 22.51 10.03
N HIS A 302 -3.09 23.58 9.66
CA HIS A 302 -1.93 24.05 10.40
C HIS A 302 -2.36 24.57 11.79
N GLY A 303 -3.41 25.37 11.84
CA GLY A 303 -3.99 25.82 13.10
C GLY A 303 -4.45 24.67 14.01
N ASP A 304 -4.97 23.57 13.43
CA ASP A 304 -5.26 22.35 14.20
C ASP A 304 -4.01 21.75 14.82
N TYR A 305 -2.92 21.71 14.06
CA TYR A 305 -1.64 21.19 14.56
C TYR A 305 -1.13 22.02 15.74
N GLU A 306 -1.17 23.34 15.63
CA GLU A 306 -0.75 24.24 16.71
C GLU A 306 -1.62 24.11 17.96
N ARG A 307 -2.95 24.06 17.80
CA ARG A 307 -3.87 23.81 18.92
C ARG A 307 -3.57 22.50 19.65
N MET A 308 -3.21 21.44 18.90
CA MET A 308 -2.80 20.17 19.51
C MET A 308 -1.51 20.31 20.31
N LEU A 309 -0.55 21.08 19.85
CA LEU A 309 0.71 21.35 20.59
C LEU A 309 0.43 22.16 21.87
N GLN A 310 -0.39 23.21 21.77
CA GLN A 310 -0.79 24.04 22.91
C GLN A 310 -1.55 23.23 23.97
N SER A 311 -2.32 22.22 23.57
CA SER A 311 -2.98 21.28 24.50
C SER A 311 -2.05 20.20 25.06
N GLY A 312 -0.72 20.29 24.85
CA GLY A 312 0.28 19.40 25.40
C GLY A 312 0.48 18.09 24.62
N ILE A 313 -0.12 17.94 23.42
CA ILE A 313 0.12 16.76 22.60
C ILE A 313 1.52 16.81 21.99
N LYS A 314 2.29 15.73 22.17
CA LYS A 314 3.66 15.64 21.62
C LYS A 314 3.67 15.78 20.09
N PRO A 315 4.63 16.51 19.48
CA PRO A 315 4.69 16.78 18.05
C PRO A 315 4.53 15.55 17.13
N PRO A 316 5.13 14.37 17.43
CA PRO A 316 4.93 13.18 16.59
C PRO A 316 3.49 12.67 16.59
N LEU A 317 2.75 12.80 17.71
CA LEU A 317 1.36 12.42 17.84
C LEU A 317 0.43 13.42 17.15
N ALA A 318 0.69 14.72 17.32
CA ALA A 318 -0.03 15.79 16.63
C ALA A 318 0.09 15.63 15.12
N LYS A 319 1.31 15.42 14.59
CA LYS A 319 1.55 15.12 13.17
C LYS A 319 0.82 13.86 12.69
N LEU A 320 0.75 12.82 13.49
CA LEU A 320 0.00 11.60 13.15
C LEU A 320 -1.50 11.86 13.10
N THR A 321 -2.02 12.66 14.01
CA THR A 321 -3.42 13.05 14.04
C THR A 321 -3.77 13.92 12.81
N LEU A 322 -2.90 14.85 12.44
CA LEU A 322 -3.02 15.63 11.22
C LEU A 322 -3.04 14.74 9.97
N ALA A 323 -2.15 13.75 9.89
CA ALA A 323 -2.13 12.78 8.80
C ALA A 323 -3.44 11.98 8.69
N ARG A 324 -4.10 11.66 9.83
CA ARG A 324 -5.44 11.03 9.84
C ARG A 324 -6.53 11.97 9.34
N LYS A 325 -6.49 13.25 9.73
CA LYS A 325 -7.43 14.26 9.23
C LYS A 325 -7.34 14.38 7.72
N ILE A 326 -6.12 14.54 7.18
CA ILE A 326 -5.89 14.60 5.72
C ILE A 326 -6.38 13.33 5.03
N ALA A 327 -6.09 12.15 5.57
CA ALA A 327 -6.56 10.89 4.98
C ALA A 327 -8.09 10.77 4.96
N ALA A 328 -8.77 11.18 6.04
CA ALA A 328 -10.23 11.17 6.10
C ALA A 328 -10.85 12.16 5.09
N MET A 329 -10.27 13.35 4.99
CA MET A 329 -10.67 14.37 4.03
C MET A 329 -10.52 13.87 2.58
N VAL A 330 -9.36 13.32 2.21
CA VAL A 330 -9.12 12.76 0.88
C VAL A 330 -10.10 11.63 0.56
N LEU A 331 -10.44 10.77 1.52
CA LEU A 331 -11.46 9.74 1.33
C LEU A 331 -12.85 10.34 1.08
N SER A 332 -13.22 11.37 1.84
CA SER A 332 -14.49 12.09 1.66
C SER A 332 -14.57 12.76 0.29
N MET A 333 -13.57 13.58 -0.05
CA MET A 333 -13.47 14.23 -1.36
C MET A 333 -13.59 13.22 -2.51
N TRP A 334 -12.96 12.04 -2.37
CA TRP A 334 -13.02 11.00 -3.39
C TRP A 334 -14.41 10.41 -3.53
N LYS A 335 -15.08 10.09 -2.42
CA LYS A 335 -16.45 9.56 -2.43
C LYS A 335 -17.46 10.51 -3.05
N HIS A 336 -17.29 11.81 -2.79
CA HIS A 336 -18.20 12.85 -3.31
C HIS A 336 -17.72 13.47 -4.63
N GLN A 337 -16.58 13.03 -5.16
CA GLN A 337 -16.03 13.53 -6.42
C GLN A 337 -15.80 15.06 -6.42
N GLU A 338 -15.37 15.63 -5.30
CA GLU A 338 -15.25 17.07 -5.07
C GLU A 338 -13.81 17.54 -4.92
N VAL A 339 -13.58 18.85 -5.05
CA VAL A 339 -12.33 19.54 -4.73
C VAL A 339 -12.30 19.91 -3.25
N TYR A 340 -11.13 20.26 -2.72
CA TYR A 340 -11.00 20.74 -1.35
C TYR A 340 -11.74 22.06 -1.15
N ASP A 341 -12.57 22.12 -0.15
CA ASP A 341 -13.23 23.32 0.35
C ASP A 341 -12.98 23.42 1.87
N PRO A 342 -12.23 24.44 2.33
CA PRO A 342 -11.94 24.61 3.76
C PRO A 342 -13.20 24.68 4.63
N LYS A 343 -14.26 25.37 4.18
CA LYS A 343 -15.49 25.52 4.96
C LYS A 343 -16.22 24.20 5.18
N ARG A 344 -16.22 23.33 4.18
CA ARG A 344 -16.89 22.02 4.24
C ARG A 344 -16.04 20.94 4.89
N HIS A 345 -14.75 20.90 4.54
CA HIS A 345 -13.86 19.84 4.97
C HIS A 345 -13.18 20.10 6.30
N HIS A 346 -13.24 21.34 6.75
CA HIS A 346 -12.73 21.81 8.03
C HIS A 346 -13.71 22.84 8.64
N PRO A 347 -14.93 22.41 9.02
CA PRO A 347 -15.88 23.32 9.64
C PRO A 347 -15.29 23.88 10.94
N SER A 348 -15.44 25.20 11.15
CA SER A 348 -15.09 25.83 12.42
C SER A 348 -15.89 25.19 13.56
N PRO A 349 -15.31 25.08 14.78
CA PRO A 349 -16.02 24.57 15.94
C PRO A 349 -17.31 25.33 16.28
N ASP A 350 -17.41 26.57 15.80
CA ASP A 350 -18.49 27.50 16.08
C ASP A 350 -19.64 27.52 15.03
N GLN A 351 -19.60 26.59 14.05
CA GLN A 351 -20.74 26.41 13.13
C GLN A 351 -21.55 25.18 13.56
N PRO A 352 -22.87 25.34 13.84
CA PRO A 352 -23.75 24.26 14.27
C PRO A 352 -23.92 23.14 13.23
#